data_b92bd01f85aa1b09c86ef601681bb5d9
#
_entry.id   b92bd01f85aa1b09c86ef601681bb5d9
#
_cell.length_a   1.000
_cell.length_b   1.000
_cell.length_c   1.000
_cell.angle_alpha   90.00
_cell.angle_beta   90.00
_cell.angle_gamma   90.00
#
_symmetry.space_group_name_H-M   'P 1'
#
loop_
_entity.id
_entity.type
_entity.pdbx_description
1 polymer ?
#
loop_
_entity_poly.entity_id
_entity_poly.type
_entity_poly.pdbx_seq_one_letter_code
_entity_poly.pdbx_strand_id
1 'polypeptide(L)' 'MIYADEKFYTENYLMGRKPVISAGFPFYARQASQVIDQHTFGRLKDAQDVPELVKMCCCELAEEEFRR' A
#
# COMPACT_ATOMS: atom_id res chain seq x y z
N MET A 1 0.75 -1.16 10.88
CA MET A 1 -0.31 -0.32 10.28
C MET A 1 -0.33 -0.53 8.78
N ILE A 2 -1.52 -0.63 8.19
CA ILE A 2 -1.66 -0.77 6.73
C ILE A 2 -2.06 0.59 6.17
N TYR A 3 -1.23 1.13 5.27
CA TYR A 3 -1.43 2.48 4.74
C TYR A 3 -2.44 2.56 3.60
N ALA A 4 -2.71 1.44 2.90
CA ALA A 4 -3.70 1.41 1.84
C ALA A 4 -4.51 0.13 1.94
N ASP A 5 -5.83 0.22 1.75
CA ASP A 5 -6.69 -0.94 1.76
C ASP A 5 -6.98 -1.42 0.33
N GLU A 6 -7.69 -2.56 0.23
CA GLU A 6 -8.02 -3.12 -1.07
C GLU A 6 -8.92 -2.20 -1.88
N LYS A 7 -9.83 -1.51 -1.22
CA LYS A 7 -10.72 -0.56 -1.87
C LYS A 7 -9.92 0.57 -2.52
N PHE A 8 -8.95 1.14 -1.80
CA PHE A 8 -8.09 2.17 -2.35
C PHE A 8 -7.30 1.63 -3.55
N TYR A 9 -6.77 0.42 -3.42
CA TYR A 9 -6.00 -0.21 -4.48
C TYR A 9 -6.83 -0.33 -5.76
N THR A 10 -8.06 -0.84 -5.65
CA THR A 10 -8.89 -1.08 -6.83
C THR A 10 -9.50 0.19 -7.40
N GLU A 11 -9.92 1.13 -6.56
CA GLU A 11 -10.65 2.32 -7.01
C GLU A 11 -9.75 3.50 -7.35
N ASN A 12 -8.67 3.70 -6.56
CA ASN A 12 -7.83 4.88 -6.70
C ASN A 12 -6.52 4.59 -7.41
N TYR A 13 -5.86 3.48 -7.08
CA TYR A 13 -4.58 3.14 -7.69
C TYR A 13 -4.76 2.53 -9.08
N LEU A 14 -5.59 1.51 -9.18
CA LEU A 14 -5.81 0.81 -10.45
C LEU A 14 -6.72 1.59 -11.38
N MET A 15 -7.69 2.33 -10.83
CA MET A 15 -8.62 3.15 -11.62
C MET A 15 -9.29 2.34 -12.74
N GLY A 16 -9.73 1.12 -12.41
CA GLY A 16 -10.38 0.23 -13.36
C GLY A 16 -9.46 -0.67 -14.15
N ARG A 17 -8.15 -0.56 -13.95
CA ARG A 17 -7.20 -1.47 -14.61
C ARG A 17 -7.28 -2.86 -13.97
N LYS A 18 -6.79 -3.86 -14.72
CA LYS A 18 -6.76 -5.23 -14.22
C LYS A 18 -5.80 -5.33 -13.03
N PRO A 19 -6.22 -5.92 -11.89
CA PRO A 19 -5.35 -6.04 -10.73
C PRO A 19 -4.16 -6.96 -10.98
N VAL A 20 -2.99 -6.53 -10.55
CA VAL A 20 -1.80 -7.38 -10.50
C VAL A 20 -1.93 -8.36 -9.35
N ILE A 21 -2.37 -7.87 -8.19
CA ILE A 21 -2.59 -8.70 -7.01
C ILE A 21 -4.00 -9.25 -7.08
N SER A 22 -4.12 -10.51 -7.47
CA SER A 22 -5.43 -11.17 -7.64
C SER A 22 -6.04 -11.61 -6.31
N ALA A 23 -5.22 -11.86 -5.30
CA ALA A 23 -5.69 -12.30 -3.98
C ALA A 23 -4.62 -11.96 -2.95
N GLY A 24 -5.05 -11.77 -1.70
CA GLY A 24 -4.14 -11.54 -0.60
C GLY A 24 -3.59 -10.12 -0.51
N PHE A 25 -4.26 -9.13 -1.09
CA PHE A 25 -3.79 -7.75 -1.05
C PHE A 25 -3.47 -7.28 0.37
N PRO A 26 -4.29 -7.55 1.40
CA PRO A 26 -3.96 -7.09 2.76
C PRO A 26 -2.61 -7.60 3.26
N PHE A 27 -2.23 -8.82 2.90
CA PHE A 27 -0.91 -9.36 3.27
C PHE A 27 0.21 -8.54 2.63
N TYR A 28 0.10 -8.30 1.33
CA TYR A 28 1.14 -7.56 0.60
C TYR A 28 1.16 -6.09 0.99
N ALA A 29 -0.01 -5.50 1.26
CA ALA A 29 -0.09 -4.12 1.74
C ALA A 29 0.57 -3.98 3.10
N ARG A 30 0.45 -4.96 3.97
CA ARG A 30 1.11 -4.97 5.27
C ARG A 30 2.63 -4.99 5.10
N GLN A 31 3.14 -5.84 4.20
CA GLN A 31 4.57 -5.89 3.91
C GLN A 31 5.07 -4.55 3.37
N ALA A 32 4.33 -3.98 2.44
CA ALA A 32 4.68 -2.68 1.87
C ALA A 32 4.69 -1.59 2.93
N SER A 33 3.71 -1.62 3.83
CA SER A 33 3.61 -0.63 4.91
C SER A 33 4.80 -0.72 5.86
N GLN A 34 5.29 -1.93 6.12
CA GLN A 34 6.48 -2.12 6.95
C GLN A 34 7.71 -1.49 6.29
N VAL A 35 7.85 -1.62 4.97
CA VAL A 35 8.94 -0.99 4.25
C VAL A 35 8.85 0.53 4.36
N ILE A 36 7.65 1.07 4.21
CA ILE A 36 7.42 2.51 4.34
C ILE A 36 7.79 2.98 5.75
N ASP A 37 7.38 2.22 6.77
CA ASP A 37 7.71 2.56 8.16
C ASP A 37 9.21 2.59 8.39
N GLN A 38 9.95 1.66 7.81
CA GLN A 38 11.41 1.64 7.93
C GLN A 38 12.04 2.87 7.29
N HIS A 39 11.55 3.29 6.13
CA HIS A 39 12.09 4.44 5.42
C HIS A 39 11.71 5.77 6.06
N THR A 40 10.57 5.82 6.74
CA THR A 40 10.11 7.05 7.40
C THR A 40 10.38 7.06 8.90
N PHE A 41 11.05 6.02 9.41
CA PHE A 41 11.36 5.88 10.83
C PHE A 41 10.09 5.91 11.71
N GLY A 42 8.98 5.41 11.17
CA GLY A 42 7.72 5.34 11.90
C GLY A 42 6.99 6.66 12.05
N ARG A 43 7.44 7.72 11.39
CA ARG A 43 6.82 9.05 11.53
C ARG A 43 5.36 9.07 11.09
N LEU A 44 5.01 8.23 10.11
CA LEU A 44 3.65 8.19 9.59
C LEU A 44 2.66 7.54 10.55
N LYS A 45 3.14 6.78 11.53
CA LYS A 45 2.26 6.15 12.52
C LYS A 45 1.51 7.16 13.36
N ASP A 46 2.12 8.33 13.58
CA ASP A 46 1.54 9.39 14.39
C ASP A 46 0.77 10.40 13.55
N ALA A 47 0.77 10.25 12.22
CA ALA A 47 0.03 11.15 11.35
C ALA A 47 -1.48 10.87 11.45
N GLN A 48 -2.28 11.93 11.55
CA GLN A 48 -3.73 11.79 11.58
C GLN A 48 -4.27 11.32 10.25
N ASP A 49 -3.69 11.82 9.16
CA ASP A 49 -4.05 11.44 7.80
C ASP A 49 -2.80 10.99 7.05
N VAL A 50 -2.91 9.85 6.37
CA VAL A 50 -1.85 9.36 5.51
C VAL A 50 -1.98 10.04 4.15
N PRO A 51 -0.94 10.75 3.67
CA PRO A 51 -1.01 11.38 2.35
C PRO A 51 -1.32 10.37 1.25
N GLU A 52 -2.05 10.84 0.22
CA GLU A 52 -2.41 9.98 -0.89
C GLU A 52 -1.17 9.39 -1.59
N LEU A 53 -0.10 10.16 -1.69
CA LEU A 53 1.14 9.67 -2.29
C LEU A 53 1.70 8.48 -1.53
N VAL A 54 1.57 8.46 -0.20
CA VAL A 54 2.00 7.32 0.61
C VAL A 54 1.14 6.10 0.32
N LYS A 55 -0.17 6.29 0.18
CA LYS A 55 -1.09 5.20 -0.17
C LYS A 55 -0.78 4.62 -1.54
N MET A 56 -0.50 5.48 -2.52
CA MET A 56 -0.10 5.04 -3.86
C MET A 56 1.20 4.27 -3.82
N CYS A 57 2.16 4.76 -3.05
CA CYS A 57 3.44 4.08 -2.87
C CYS A 57 3.25 2.70 -2.21
N CYS A 58 2.36 2.62 -1.24
CA CYS A 58 2.02 1.36 -0.57
C CYS A 58 1.49 0.34 -1.59
N CYS A 59 0.58 0.77 -2.46
CA CYS A 59 0.02 -0.10 -3.49
C CYS A 59 1.12 -0.58 -4.45
N GLU A 60 2.01 0.31 -4.86
CA GLU A 60 3.09 -0.01 -5.77
C GLU A 60 4.05 -1.02 -5.14
N LEU A 61 4.44 -0.79 -3.89
CA LEU A 61 5.30 -1.72 -3.16
C LEU A 61 4.63 -3.06 -2.93
N ALA A 62 3.31 -3.06 -2.69
CA ALA A 62 2.55 -4.30 -2.53
C ALA A 62 2.60 -5.12 -3.83
N GLU A 63 2.49 -4.48 -4.99
CA GLU A 63 2.62 -5.17 -6.27
C GLU A 63 4.02 -5.74 -6.46
N GLU A 64 5.05 -5.01 -6.04
CA GLU A 64 6.42 -5.49 -6.08
C GLU A 64 6.58 -6.75 -5.22
N GLU A 65 6.03 -6.76 -4.03
CA GLU A 65 6.08 -7.93 -3.14
C GLU A 65 5.34 -9.12 -3.76
N PHE A 66 4.22 -8.87 -4.42
CA PHE A 66 3.45 -9.93 -5.09
C PHE A 66 4.24 -10.58 -6.22
N ARG A 67 5.03 -9.79 -6.94
CA ARG A 67 5.81 -10.29 -8.09
C ARG A 67 7.06 -11.05 -7.71
N ARG A 68 7.50 -10.95 -6.48
CA ARG A 68 8.72 -11.64 -6.02
C ARG A 68 8.59 -13.17 -6.01
#